data_bc61d726407719f8298b7914f87dcb75
#
_entry.id   bc61d726407719f8298b7914f87dcb75
#
_cell.length_a   1.000
_cell.length_b   1.000
_cell.length_c   1.000
_cell.angle_alpha   90.00
_cell.angle_beta   90.00
_cell.angle_gamma   90.00
#
_symmetry.space_group_name_H-M   'P 1'
#
loop_
_entity.id
_entity.type
_entity.pdbx_description
1 polymer ?
#
loop_
_entity_poly.entity_id
_entity_poly.type
_entity_poly.pdbx_seq_one_letter_code
_entity_poly.pdbx_strand_id
1 'polypeptide(L)'
;MNSIILSPVGTSIFTKGEFPHEINKFSNCKNLEEIPSDRREEISSYIQEVKELLLSSSLEKVKERSAELNGIIRFYNDNLHNAEKDIHYLLPSDTYIGRSACEIVKSFLQNYVKDVRIMEIKDLQTYDCEGFQYALSDLVSQIMTIKEGLLSGQKLIFNLTGGFKSILCFLQSLGMFYADETVYVFEFSDSLLRIPALPVKLVPYDYLKGYITVFRRLHNGLSVTEEEYNKIPESLILKLYGEPTLSAYGKIVWDNFRKELYSEKLLDSISPKVKYSESFRKSTKNLEKDRFYNLNMRIDEVSCFMEKENKPNLASLDLKKLENPKGISTHEFDAWADKDAKRVFCHF
;
A
#
# COMPACT_ATOMS: atom_id res chain seq x y z
N MET A 1 18.57 -16.20 6.18
CA MET A 1 18.01 -14.82 6.16
C MET A 1 16.52 -14.98 6.07
N ASN A 2 15.75 -14.19 6.81
CA ASN A 2 14.28 -14.26 6.72
C ASN A 2 13.83 -13.43 5.54
N SER A 3 12.89 -13.95 4.76
CA SER A 3 12.27 -13.21 3.64
C SER A 3 10.83 -12.85 3.98
N ILE A 4 10.30 -11.82 3.34
CA ILE A 4 8.88 -11.51 3.30
C ILE A 4 8.39 -11.85 1.91
N ILE A 5 7.42 -12.74 1.81
CA ILE A 5 6.85 -13.20 0.55
C ILE A 5 5.42 -12.65 0.42
N LEU A 6 5.17 -11.84 -0.59
CA LEU A 6 3.84 -11.36 -0.95
C LEU A 6 3.29 -12.21 -2.10
N SER A 7 2.15 -12.83 -1.88
CA SER A 7 1.47 -13.67 -2.88
C SER A 7 0.03 -13.20 -3.06
N PRO A 8 -0.35 -12.66 -4.23
CA PRO A 8 -1.76 -12.50 -4.55
C PRO A 8 -2.43 -13.86 -4.63
N VAL A 9 -3.66 -13.97 -4.14
CA VAL A 9 -4.43 -15.20 -4.13
C VAL A 9 -5.65 -15.06 -5.02
N GLY A 10 -5.71 -15.91 -6.04
CA GLY A 10 -6.86 -16.05 -6.92
C GLY A 10 -7.76 -17.21 -6.51
N THR A 11 -8.70 -17.53 -7.39
CA THR A 11 -9.67 -18.60 -7.17
C THR A 11 -9.27 -19.93 -7.84
N SER A 12 -8.00 -20.08 -8.24
CA SER A 12 -7.50 -21.26 -8.97
C SER A 12 -7.75 -22.56 -8.21
N ILE A 13 -7.70 -22.52 -6.89
CA ILE A 13 -7.95 -23.64 -5.99
C ILE A 13 -9.35 -24.24 -6.16
N PHE A 14 -10.34 -23.46 -6.59
CA PHE A 14 -11.71 -23.88 -6.81
C PHE A 14 -12.00 -24.30 -8.25
N THR A 15 -11.12 -23.98 -9.22
CA THR A 15 -11.38 -24.20 -10.64
C THR A 15 -11.02 -25.60 -11.12
N LYS A 16 -10.35 -26.39 -10.29
CA LYS A 16 -9.92 -27.76 -10.59
C LYS A 16 -10.74 -28.78 -9.78
N GLY A 17 -12.04 -28.93 -10.11
CA GLY A 17 -12.93 -29.86 -9.42
C GLY A 17 -14.25 -30.03 -10.15
N GLU A 18 -15.25 -30.66 -9.54
CA GLU A 18 -16.55 -30.95 -10.13
C GLU A 18 -17.47 -29.71 -10.29
N PHE A 19 -17.16 -28.58 -9.55
CA PHE A 19 -17.98 -27.35 -9.51
C PHE A 19 -17.32 -26.07 -10.05
N PRO A 20 -16.39 -26.09 -11.01
CA PRO A 20 -15.62 -24.89 -11.38
C PRO A 20 -16.46 -23.77 -11.99
N HIS A 21 -17.54 -24.10 -12.71
CA HIS A 21 -18.37 -23.11 -13.39
C HIS A 21 -19.41 -22.44 -12.47
N GLU A 22 -19.89 -23.15 -11.46
CA GLU A 22 -20.90 -22.63 -10.56
C GLU A 22 -20.31 -21.60 -9.59
N ILE A 23 -19.14 -21.89 -9.02
CA ILE A 23 -18.49 -20.96 -8.08
C ILE A 23 -18.07 -19.65 -8.76
N ASN A 24 -17.65 -19.72 -10.02
CA ASN A 24 -17.23 -18.54 -10.78
C ASN A 24 -18.38 -17.54 -11.03
N LYS A 25 -19.64 -18.00 -11.03
CA LYS A 25 -20.80 -17.12 -11.15
C LYS A 25 -20.90 -16.14 -9.97
N PHE A 26 -20.32 -16.48 -8.82
CA PHE A 26 -20.34 -15.71 -7.58
C PHE A 26 -19.01 -15.04 -7.25
N SER A 27 -18.08 -15.03 -8.19
CA SER A 27 -16.74 -14.45 -8.00
C SER A 27 -16.76 -12.97 -7.65
N ASN A 28 -17.84 -12.25 -7.97
CA ASN A 28 -18.02 -10.83 -7.69
C ASN A 28 -18.82 -10.55 -6.41
N CYS A 29 -19.42 -11.58 -5.78
CA CYS A 29 -20.14 -11.40 -4.53
C CYS A 29 -19.18 -10.99 -3.41
N LYS A 30 -19.49 -9.89 -2.75
CA LYS A 30 -18.65 -9.37 -1.67
C LYS A 30 -18.83 -10.21 -0.40
N ASN A 31 -20.05 -10.66 -0.13
CA ASN A 31 -20.39 -11.43 1.06
C ASN A 31 -21.25 -12.65 0.69
N LEU A 32 -21.36 -13.60 1.62
CA LEU A 32 -22.20 -14.81 1.43
C LEU A 32 -23.67 -14.45 1.21
N GLU A 33 -24.14 -13.37 1.81
CA GLU A 33 -25.52 -12.89 1.71
C GLU A 33 -25.91 -12.42 0.31
N GLU A 34 -24.93 -12.03 -0.50
CA GLU A 34 -25.15 -11.66 -1.91
C GLU A 34 -25.31 -12.88 -2.83
N ILE A 35 -24.92 -14.06 -2.35
CA ILE A 35 -25.19 -15.32 -3.04
C ILE A 35 -26.64 -15.72 -2.82
N PRO A 36 -27.36 -16.19 -3.87
CA PRO A 36 -28.72 -16.67 -3.73
C PRO A 36 -28.87 -17.71 -2.60
N SER A 37 -29.92 -17.59 -1.80
CA SER A 37 -30.09 -18.38 -0.55
C SER A 37 -30.10 -19.90 -0.79
N ASP A 38 -30.62 -20.32 -1.94
CA ASP A 38 -30.67 -21.73 -2.39
C ASP A 38 -29.30 -22.30 -2.78
N ARG A 39 -28.27 -21.43 -2.97
CA ARG A 39 -26.93 -21.85 -3.35
C ARG A 39 -25.89 -21.71 -2.23
N ARG A 40 -26.20 -21.01 -1.14
CA ARG A 40 -25.23 -20.71 -0.07
C ARG A 40 -24.68 -21.95 0.60
N GLU A 41 -25.54 -22.88 0.94
CA GLU A 41 -25.15 -24.13 1.64
C GLU A 41 -24.24 -24.98 0.74
N GLU A 42 -24.60 -25.13 -0.53
CA GLU A 42 -23.80 -25.87 -1.51
C GLU A 42 -22.41 -25.28 -1.70
N ILE A 43 -22.32 -23.93 -1.87
CA ILE A 43 -21.04 -23.24 -2.04
C ILE A 43 -20.19 -23.34 -0.77
N SER A 44 -20.78 -23.17 0.40
CA SER A 44 -20.07 -23.28 1.67
C SER A 44 -19.54 -24.70 1.90
N SER A 45 -20.34 -25.71 1.56
CA SER A 45 -19.93 -27.12 1.63
C SER A 45 -18.79 -27.43 0.67
N TYR A 46 -18.87 -26.92 -0.57
CA TYR A 46 -17.79 -27.08 -1.56
C TYR A 46 -16.48 -26.41 -1.11
N ILE A 47 -16.54 -25.20 -0.55
CA ILE A 47 -15.36 -24.51 0.00
C ILE A 47 -14.72 -25.36 1.11
N GLN A 48 -15.53 -25.94 1.99
CA GLN A 48 -15.05 -26.79 3.06
C GLN A 48 -14.42 -28.09 2.52
N GLU A 49 -15.03 -28.73 1.55
CA GLU A 49 -14.52 -29.92 0.86
C GLU A 49 -13.14 -29.65 0.24
N VAL A 50 -13.00 -28.53 -0.51
CA VAL A 50 -11.73 -28.12 -1.13
C VAL A 50 -10.67 -27.90 -0.07
N LYS A 51 -11.02 -27.28 1.08
CA LYS A 51 -10.11 -27.09 2.21
C LYS A 51 -9.60 -28.42 2.76
N GLU A 52 -10.48 -29.36 3.05
CA GLU A 52 -10.13 -30.68 3.60
C GLU A 52 -9.26 -31.47 2.61
N LEU A 53 -9.62 -31.43 1.34
CA LEU A 53 -8.88 -32.08 0.28
C LEU A 53 -7.46 -31.50 0.14
N LEU A 54 -7.32 -30.17 0.18
CA LEU A 54 -5.99 -29.54 0.08
C LEU A 54 -5.11 -29.89 1.28
N LEU A 55 -5.66 -29.83 2.49
CA LEU A 55 -4.92 -30.09 3.71
C LEU A 55 -4.45 -31.56 3.83
N SER A 56 -5.17 -32.50 3.21
CA SER A 56 -4.83 -33.92 3.18
C SER A 56 -4.00 -34.33 1.97
N SER A 57 -3.75 -33.42 1.03
CA SER A 57 -3.06 -33.75 -0.24
C SER A 57 -1.54 -33.73 -0.11
N SER A 58 -0.86 -34.52 -0.94
CA SER A 58 0.60 -34.42 -1.12
C SER A 58 1.00 -33.09 -1.76
N LEU A 59 2.25 -32.63 -1.55
CA LEU A 59 2.75 -31.37 -2.13
C LEU A 59 2.57 -31.31 -3.65
N GLU A 60 2.73 -32.44 -4.37
CA GLU A 60 2.51 -32.49 -5.82
C GLU A 60 1.06 -32.13 -6.18
N LYS A 61 0.08 -32.73 -5.49
CA LYS A 61 -1.33 -32.43 -5.72
C LYS A 61 -1.68 -30.99 -5.33
N VAL A 62 -1.05 -30.45 -4.30
CA VAL A 62 -1.21 -29.05 -3.87
C VAL A 62 -0.71 -28.11 -4.97
N LYS A 63 0.47 -28.37 -5.56
CA LYS A 63 1.02 -27.58 -6.68
C LYS A 63 0.08 -27.60 -7.90
N GLU A 64 -0.52 -28.73 -8.18
CA GLU A 64 -1.49 -28.84 -9.30
C GLU A 64 -2.77 -28.04 -9.04
N ARG A 65 -3.24 -27.95 -7.78
CA ARG A 65 -4.50 -27.31 -7.42
C ARG A 65 -4.41 -25.80 -7.21
N SER A 66 -3.32 -25.32 -6.64
CA SER A 66 -3.16 -23.88 -6.33
C SER A 66 -1.92 -23.34 -7.02
N ALA A 67 -2.13 -22.36 -7.91
CA ALA A 67 -1.03 -21.65 -8.55
C ALA A 67 -0.16 -20.92 -7.53
N GLU A 68 -0.78 -20.31 -6.52
CA GLU A 68 -0.09 -19.57 -5.46
C GLU A 68 0.83 -20.49 -4.66
N LEU A 69 0.30 -21.63 -4.20
CA LEU A 69 1.08 -22.62 -3.47
C LEU A 69 2.14 -23.28 -4.34
N ASN A 70 1.88 -23.49 -5.63
CA ASN A 70 2.89 -23.97 -6.56
C ASN A 70 4.11 -23.03 -6.58
N GLY A 71 3.88 -21.72 -6.72
CA GLY A 71 4.96 -20.73 -6.66
C GLY A 71 5.72 -20.76 -5.34
N ILE A 72 5.01 -20.82 -4.21
CA ILE A 72 5.63 -20.87 -2.87
C ILE A 72 6.43 -22.15 -2.68
N ILE A 73 5.84 -23.32 -2.98
CA ILE A 73 6.51 -24.61 -2.82
C ILE A 73 7.80 -24.67 -3.64
N ARG A 74 7.76 -24.23 -4.90
CA ARG A 74 8.95 -24.19 -5.77
C ARG A 74 9.97 -23.14 -5.35
N PHE A 75 9.54 -22.02 -4.77
CA PHE A 75 10.46 -21.03 -4.21
C PHE A 75 11.36 -21.66 -3.12
N TYR A 76 10.83 -22.60 -2.34
CA TYR A 76 11.58 -23.35 -1.33
C TYR A 76 12.16 -24.68 -1.81
N ASN A 77 12.23 -24.91 -3.14
CA ASN A 77 12.74 -26.14 -3.74
C ASN A 77 12.04 -27.40 -3.19
N ASP A 78 10.71 -27.39 -3.16
CA ASP A 78 9.83 -28.45 -2.66
C ASP A 78 10.05 -28.82 -1.16
N ASN A 79 10.75 -27.97 -0.41
CA ASN A 79 10.97 -28.15 1.02
C ASN A 79 10.45 -26.95 1.84
N LEU A 80 9.16 -27.00 2.19
CA LEU A 80 8.49 -25.94 2.94
C LEU A 80 9.00 -25.74 4.37
N HIS A 81 9.79 -26.67 4.93
CA HIS A 81 10.45 -26.44 6.23
C HIS A 81 11.45 -25.28 6.18
N ASN A 82 11.96 -24.93 4.99
CA ASN A 82 12.80 -23.76 4.80
C ASN A 82 12.04 -22.44 4.98
N ALA A 83 10.71 -22.47 4.94
CA ALA A 83 9.83 -21.31 5.09
C ALA A 83 9.55 -20.91 6.54
N GLU A 84 9.95 -21.74 7.53
CA GLU A 84 9.54 -21.61 8.94
C GLU A 84 9.73 -20.21 9.54
N LYS A 85 10.81 -19.53 9.13
CA LYS A 85 11.20 -18.20 9.66
C LYS A 85 10.79 -17.03 8.76
N ASP A 86 10.23 -17.31 7.60
CA ASP A 86 9.79 -16.28 6.66
C ASP A 86 8.39 -15.79 7.02
N ILE A 87 8.04 -14.61 6.51
CA ILE A 87 6.72 -14.02 6.69
C ILE A 87 5.99 -14.08 5.35
N HIS A 88 4.80 -14.65 5.33
CA HIS A 88 3.97 -14.70 4.14
C HIS A 88 2.79 -13.73 4.24
N TYR A 89 2.69 -12.80 3.30
CA TYR A 89 1.52 -11.97 3.09
C TYR A 89 0.72 -12.53 1.92
N LEU A 90 -0.54 -12.85 2.18
CA LEU A 90 -1.50 -13.33 1.19
C LEU A 90 -2.46 -12.20 0.85
N LEU A 91 -2.60 -11.87 -0.44
CA LEU A 91 -3.41 -10.76 -0.93
C LEU A 91 -4.63 -11.32 -1.69
N PRO A 92 -5.80 -11.48 -1.05
CA PRO A 92 -7.03 -11.90 -1.72
C PRO A 92 -7.67 -10.75 -2.52
N SER A 93 -8.57 -11.09 -3.45
CA SER A 93 -9.59 -10.13 -3.88
C SER A 93 -10.60 -9.89 -2.75
N ASP A 94 -11.18 -8.67 -2.70
CA ASP A 94 -12.22 -8.30 -1.72
C ASP A 94 -13.59 -8.87 -2.12
N THR A 95 -13.65 -10.20 -2.27
CA THR A 95 -14.84 -10.97 -2.59
C THR A 95 -14.95 -12.18 -1.66
N TYR A 96 -16.16 -12.69 -1.45
CA TYR A 96 -16.38 -13.86 -0.59
C TYR A 96 -15.53 -15.06 -1.03
N ILE A 97 -15.52 -15.38 -2.33
CA ILE A 97 -14.77 -16.51 -2.87
C ILE A 97 -13.26 -16.27 -2.77
N GLY A 98 -12.79 -15.03 -3.05
CA GLY A 98 -11.38 -14.68 -2.94
C GLY A 98 -10.85 -14.79 -1.51
N ARG A 99 -11.59 -14.29 -0.53
CA ARG A 99 -11.23 -14.44 0.88
C ARG A 99 -11.27 -15.90 1.32
N SER A 100 -12.27 -16.68 0.88
CA SER A 100 -12.33 -18.11 1.17
C SER A 100 -11.13 -18.88 0.62
N ALA A 101 -10.71 -18.59 -0.62
CA ALA A 101 -9.50 -19.17 -1.20
C ALA A 101 -8.25 -18.82 -0.37
N CYS A 102 -8.15 -17.56 0.04
CA CYS A 102 -7.02 -17.08 0.84
C CYS A 102 -6.94 -17.76 2.21
N GLU A 103 -8.06 -17.95 2.90
CA GLU A 103 -8.10 -18.67 4.19
C GLU A 103 -7.70 -20.15 4.04
N ILE A 104 -8.02 -20.79 2.93
CA ILE A 104 -7.58 -22.17 2.64
C ILE A 104 -6.06 -22.19 2.42
N VAL A 105 -5.52 -21.29 1.59
CA VAL A 105 -4.08 -21.18 1.35
C VAL A 105 -3.32 -20.89 2.65
N LYS A 106 -3.83 -19.98 3.47
CA LYS A 106 -3.30 -19.67 4.81
C LYS A 106 -3.28 -20.88 5.71
N SER A 107 -4.42 -21.61 5.79
CA SER A 107 -4.52 -22.81 6.63
C SER A 107 -3.50 -23.89 6.24
N PHE A 108 -3.24 -24.04 4.95
CA PHE A 108 -2.20 -24.95 4.46
C PHE A 108 -0.79 -24.50 4.87
N LEU A 109 -0.46 -23.21 4.62
CA LEU A 109 0.86 -22.67 4.91
C LEU A 109 1.20 -22.67 6.40
N GLN A 110 0.21 -22.50 7.27
CA GLN A 110 0.40 -22.52 8.73
C GLN A 110 0.93 -23.86 9.29
N ASN A 111 0.90 -24.94 8.50
CA ASN A 111 1.58 -26.20 8.87
C ASN A 111 3.11 -26.10 8.77
N TYR A 112 3.65 -25.10 8.06
CA TYR A 112 5.07 -24.96 7.78
C TYR A 112 5.64 -23.61 8.17
N VAL A 113 4.82 -22.55 8.14
CA VAL A 113 5.20 -21.14 8.31
C VAL A 113 4.55 -20.58 9.57
N LYS A 114 5.36 -19.99 10.46
CA LYS A 114 4.86 -19.44 11.73
C LYS A 114 4.07 -18.14 11.54
N ASP A 115 4.43 -17.32 10.57
CA ASP A 115 3.84 -16.00 10.36
C ASP A 115 3.22 -15.90 8.96
N VAL A 116 1.92 -16.18 8.88
CA VAL A 116 1.11 -16.04 7.65
C VAL A 116 0.01 -15.01 7.89
N ARG A 117 0.08 -13.91 7.16
CA ARG A 117 -0.82 -12.74 7.29
C ARG A 117 -1.66 -12.57 6.05
N ILE A 118 -2.90 -12.15 6.21
CA ILE A 118 -3.75 -11.71 5.10
C ILE A 118 -3.62 -10.20 4.99
N MET A 119 -3.33 -9.72 3.77
CA MET A 119 -3.33 -8.31 3.43
C MET A 119 -4.70 -7.97 2.85
N GLU A 120 -5.58 -7.46 3.70
CA GLU A 120 -6.93 -7.05 3.28
C GLU A 120 -6.87 -5.65 2.68
N ILE A 121 -7.29 -5.56 1.41
CA ILE A 121 -7.44 -4.29 0.69
C ILE A 121 -8.90 -4.16 0.29
N LYS A 122 -9.57 -3.17 0.86
CA LYS A 122 -10.98 -2.90 0.55
C LYS A 122 -11.14 -2.53 -0.92
N ASP A 123 -12.20 -3.04 -1.54
CA ASP A 123 -12.57 -2.81 -2.95
C ASP A 123 -11.52 -3.30 -3.97
N LEU A 124 -10.59 -4.18 -3.57
CA LEU A 124 -9.65 -4.87 -4.47
C LEU A 124 -10.39 -5.99 -5.23
N GLN A 125 -11.16 -5.60 -6.24
CA GLN A 125 -12.03 -6.49 -7.03
C GLN A 125 -12.18 -5.96 -8.47
N THR A 126 -12.85 -6.69 -9.36
CA THR A 126 -12.81 -6.38 -10.81
C THR A 126 -14.14 -5.87 -11.39
N TYR A 127 -15.19 -5.72 -10.60
CA TYR A 127 -16.50 -5.25 -11.10
C TYR A 127 -16.69 -3.72 -10.99
N ASP A 128 -15.90 -3.04 -10.16
CA ASP A 128 -15.88 -1.59 -10.03
C ASP A 128 -14.46 -1.06 -10.31
N CYS A 129 -14.30 -0.37 -11.44
CA CYS A 129 -12.99 0.12 -11.87
C CYS A 129 -12.47 1.26 -10.98
N GLU A 130 -13.35 2.17 -10.52
CA GLU A 130 -12.93 3.28 -9.66
C GLU A 130 -12.53 2.80 -8.27
N GLY A 131 -13.35 1.92 -7.67
CA GLY A 131 -13.01 1.26 -6.41
C GLY A 131 -11.69 0.50 -6.49
N PHE A 132 -11.47 -0.23 -7.59
CA PHE A 132 -10.20 -0.94 -7.83
C PHE A 132 -9.00 0.01 -7.90
N GLN A 133 -9.11 1.14 -8.61
CA GLN A 133 -8.03 2.13 -8.67
C GLN A 133 -7.71 2.74 -7.30
N TYR A 134 -8.74 2.96 -6.48
CA TYR A 134 -8.56 3.42 -5.10
C TYR A 134 -7.85 2.36 -4.26
N ALA A 135 -8.28 1.10 -4.37
CA ALA A 135 -7.66 -0.05 -3.71
C ALA A 135 -6.17 -0.20 -4.05
N LEU A 136 -5.77 0.07 -5.29
CA LEU A 136 -4.36 0.05 -5.69
C LEU A 136 -3.51 1.07 -4.91
N SER A 137 -4.06 2.23 -4.57
CA SER A 137 -3.35 3.25 -3.78
C SER A 137 -3.13 2.81 -2.33
N ASP A 138 -4.09 2.10 -1.74
CA ASP A 138 -3.94 1.49 -0.41
C ASP A 138 -2.92 0.34 -0.43
N LEU A 139 -2.99 -0.51 -1.46
CA LEU A 139 -2.02 -1.58 -1.67
C LEU A 139 -0.57 -1.06 -1.72
N VAL A 140 -0.33 0.03 -2.48
CA VAL A 140 0.99 0.68 -2.52
C VAL A 140 1.43 1.10 -1.12
N SER A 141 0.55 1.71 -0.33
CA SER A 141 0.87 2.16 1.03
C SER A 141 1.27 1.01 1.95
N GLN A 142 0.53 -0.10 1.89
CA GLN A 142 0.82 -1.26 2.72
C GLN A 142 2.14 -1.93 2.30
N ILE A 143 2.42 -2.03 0.98
CA ILE A 143 3.69 -2.57 0.47
C ILE A 143 4.86 -1.68 0.90
N MET A 144 4.71 -0.36 0.85
CA MET A 144 5.74 0.58 1.32
C MET A 144 6.01 0.42 2.81
N THR A 145 4.96 0.31 3.62
CA THR A 145 5.10 0.06 5.07
C THR A 145 5.88 -1.23 5.34
N ILE A 146 5.62 -2.28 4.56
CA ILE A 146 6.40 -3.53 4.65
C ILE A 146 7.86 -3.28 4.26
N LYS A 147 8.10 -2.57 3.14
CA LYS A 147 9.48 -2.30 2.66
C LYS A 147 10.28 -1.46 3.66
N GLU A 148 9.66 -0.44 4.26
CA GLU A 148 10.30 0.40 5.28
C GLU A 148 10.58 -0.35 6.59
N GLY A 149 9.74 -1.35 6.91
CA GLY A 149 9.89 -2.21 8.08
C GLY A 149 10.89 -3.36 7.93
N LEU A 150 11.53 -3.52 6.76
CA LEU A 150 12.49 -4.61 6.54
C LEU A 150 13.71 -4.48 7.46
N LEU A 151 14.07 -5.58 8.08
CA LEU A 151 15.32 -5.68 8.84
C LEU A 151 16.53 -5.79 7.92
N SER A 152 17.72 -5.47 8.42
CA SER A 152 18.96 -5.58 7.65
C SER A 152 19.17 -7.00 7.11
N GLY A 153 19.32 -7.11 5.79
CA GLY A 153 19.48 -8.39 5.08
C GLY A 153 18.20 -9.17 4.81
N GLN A 154 17.02 -8.68 5.24
CA GLN A 154 15.73 -9.23 4.90
C GLN A 154 15.35 -8.82 3.47
N LYS A 155 14.67 -9.73 2.72
CA LYS A 155 14.25 -9.47 1.33
C LYS A 155 12.74 -9.47 1.21
N LEU A 156 12.22 -8.62 0.33
CA LEU A 156 10.82 -8.62 -0.09
C LEU A 156 10.71 -9.33 -1.45
N ILE A 157 9.97 -10.42 -1.50
CA ILE A 157 9.78 -11.26 -2.69
C ILE A 157 8.30 -11.18 -3.12
N PHE A 158 8.05 -10.97 -4.39
CA PHE A 158 6.69 -11.08 -4.94
C PHE A 158 6.54 -12.41 -5.67
N ASN A 159 5.65 -13.29 -5.18
CA ASN A 159 5.26 -14.52 -5.86
C ASN A 159 4.03 -14.24 -6.73
N LEU A 160 4.22 -14.04 -8.02
CA LEU A 160 3.19 -13.71 -8.99
C LEU A 160 2.70 -14.91 -9.80
N THR A 161 2.86 -16.13 -9.29
CA THR A 161 2.39 -17.36 -9.96
C THR A 161 0.87 -17.46 -9.97
N GLY A 162 0.20 -17.00 -8.95
CA GLY A 162 -1.27 -17.00 -8.81
C GLY A 162 -1.83 -15.61 -8.61
N GLY A 163 -3.16 -15.50 -8.59
CA GLY A 163 -3.89 -14.24 -8.45
C GLY A 163 -4.72 -13.89 -9.69
N PHE A 164 -5.48 -12.81 -9.62
CA PHE A 164 -6.26 -12.35 -10.76
C PHE A 164 -5.44 -11.41 -11.68
N LYS A 165 -5.67 -11.48 -12.97
CA LYS A 165 -4.79 -10.89 -14.00
C LYS A 165 -4.50 -9.40 -13.79
N SER A 166 -5.52 -8.61 -13.42
CA SER A 166 -5.36 -7.17 -13.24
C SER A 166 -4.35 -6.83 -12.14
N ILE A 167 -4.38 -7.56 -11.01
CA ILE A 167 -3.44 -7.33 -9.91
C ILE A 167 -2.03 -7.80 -10.25
N LEU A 168 -1.89 -8.89 -11.01
CA LEU A 168 -0.56 -9.40 -11.39
C LEU A 168 0.21 -8.39 -12.23
N CYS A 169 -0.44 -7.76 -13.23
CA CYS A 169 0.18 -6.70 -14.05
C CYS A 169 0.64 -5.52 -13.17
N PHE A 170 -0.20 -5.12 -12.22
CA PHE A 170 0.13 -4.02 -11.32
C PHE A 170 1.26 -4.39 -10.36
N LEU A 171 1.19 -5.56 -9.72
CA LEU A 171 2.24 -6.03 -8.81
C LEU A 171 3.58 -6.25 -9.52
N GLN A 172 3.56 -6.69 -10.80
CA GLN A 172 4.81 -6.76 -11.57
C GLN A 172 5.45 -5.38 -11.73
N SER A 173 4.64 -4.35 -11.99
CA SER A 173 5.14 -2.98 -12.06
C SER A 173 5.65 -2.49 -10.70
N LEU A 174 4.93 -2.78 -9.60
CA LEU A 174 5.38 -2.45 -8.24
C LEU A 174 6.67 -3.21 -7.85
N GLY A 175 6.78 -4.46 -8.28
CA GLY A 175 7.95 -5.30 -8.02
C GLY A 175 9.25 -4.67 -8.53
N MET A 176 9.19 -3.91 -9.63
CA MET A 176 10.36 -3.19 -10.15
C MET A 176 10.90 -2.13 -9.17
N PHE A 177 10.05 -1.59 -8.29
CA PHE A 177 10.43 -0.51 -7.36
C PHE A 177 10.61 -0.99 -5.92
N TYR A 178 9.86 -2.00 -5.48
CA TYR A 178 9.79 -2.37 -4.07
C TYR A 178 10.32 -3.77 -3.76
N ALA A 179 10.11 -4.76 -4.67
CA ALA A 179 10.60 -6.10 -4.45
C ALA A 179 12.11 -6.22 -4.73
N ASP A 180 12.78 -7.08 -3.99
CA ASP A 180 14.16 -7.47 -4.29
C ASP A 180 14.18 -8.53 -5.41
N GLU A 181 13.09 -9.29 -5.55
CA GLU A 181 12.90 -10.29 -6.58
C GLU A 181 11.40 -10.57 -6.79
N THR A 182 11.03 -10.80 -8.03
CA THR A 182 9.71 -11.34 -8.39
C THR A 182 9.88 -12.76 -8.90
N VAL A 183 9.03 -13.69 -8.45
CA VAL A 183 9.06 -15.09 -8.87
C VAL A 183 7.77 -15.50 -9.54
N TYR A 184 7.88 -16.38 -10.54
CA TYR A 184 6.77 -16.90 -11.30
C TYR A 184 7.06 -18.33 -11.77
N VAL A 185 6.10 -19.24 -11.69
CA VAL A 185 6.23 -20.58 -12.24
C VAL A 185 5.85 -20.57 -13.72
N PHE A 186 6.73 -21.09 -14.55
CA PHE A 186 6.52 -21.14 -15.98
C PHE A 186 5.45 -22.17 -16.35
N GLU A 187 4.46 -21.81 -17.17
CA GLU A 187 3.26 -22.64 -17.43
C GLU A 187 3.58 -24.02 -18.04
N PHE A 188 4.62 -24.10 -18.87
CA PHE A 188 4.99 -25.29 -19.61
C PHE A 188 6.24 -26.01 -19.09
N SER A 189 6.84 -25.48 -18.06
CA SER A 189 7.95 -26.14 -17.38
C SER A 189 7.77 -25.93 -15.88
N ASP A 190 8.09 -26.96 -15.12
CA ASP A 190 8.05 -26.90 -13.66
C ASP A 190 9.12 -25.98 -13.04
N SER A 191 9.69 -25.08 -13.83
CA SER A 191 10.78 -24.20 -13.41
C SER A 191 10.25 -22.92 -12.81
N LEU A 192 10.87 -22.48 -11.72
CA LEU A 192 10.64 -21.17 -11.12
C LEU A 192 11.48 -20.12 -11.85
N LEU A 193 10.82 -19.21 -12.55
CA LEU A 193 11.46 -18.01 -13.09
C LEU A 193 11.70 -17.02 -11.95
N ARG A 194 12.92 -16.49 -11.88
CA ARG A 194 13.31 -15.44 -10.92
C ARG A 194 13.67 -14.18 -11.67
N ILE A 195 12.99 -13.10 -11.38
CA ILE A 195 13.17 -11.79 -12.00
C ILE A 195 13.72 -10.87 -10.91
N PRO A 196 15.03 -10.56 -10.92
CA PRO A 196 15.62 -9.64 -9.95
C PRO A 196 15.11 -8.21 -10.19
N ALA A 197 15.15 -7.39 -9.14
CA ALA A 197 14.84 -5.97 -9.26
C ALA A 197 15.76 -5.30 -10.29
N LEU A 198 15.16 -4.42 -11.09
CA LEU A 198 15.95 -3.62 -12.03
C LEU A 198 16.65 -2.47 -11.28
N PRO A 199 17.93 -2.17 -11.58
CA PRO A 199 18.64 -1.05 -10.99
C PRO A 199 18.20 0.28 -11.63
N VAL A 200 16.89 0.56 -11.61
CA VAL A 200 16.32 1.79 -12.16
C VAL A 200 16.09 2.81 -11.06
N LYS A 201 16.35 4.08 -11.39
CA LYS A 201 15.94 5.22 -10.57
C LYS A 201 14.84 5.96 -11.31
N LEU A 202 13.73 6.22 -10.63
CA LEU A 202 12.78 7.21 -11.10
C LEU A 202 13.45 8.58 -11.04
N VAL A 203 13.33 9.39 -12.08
CA VAL A 203 13.85 10.76 -12.11
C VAL A 203 12.74 11.75 -12.45
N PRO A 204 11.62 11.77 -11.67
CA PRO A 204 10.58 12.76 -11.85
C PRO A 204 10.85 14.05 -11.05
N TYR A 205 12.06 14.21 -10.50
CA TYR A 205 12.36 15.21 -9.49
C TYR A 205 12.11 16.66 -9.96
N ASP A 206 12.61 17.00 -11.15
CA ASP A 206 12.38 18.34 -11.70
C ASP A 206 10.90 18.60 -12.03
N TYR A 207 10.21 17.54 -12.46
CA TYR A 207 8.78 17.62 -12.72
C TYR A 207 7.98 17.80 -11.42
N LEU A 208 8.29 17.02 -10.39
CA LEU A 208 7.62 17.15 -9.08
C LEU A 208 7.84 18.52 -8.45
N LYS A 209 9.03 19.13 -8.59
CA LYS A 209 9.29 20.47 -8.08
C LYS A 209 8.31 21.52 -8.63
N GLY A 210 7.95 21.40 -9.90
CA GLY A 210 6.99 22.30 -10.53
C GLY A 210 5.58 22.20 -9.98
N TYR A 211 5.21 21.03 -9.41
CA TYR A 211 3.86 20.74 -8.94
C TYR A 211 3.80 20.30 -7.47
N ILE A 212 4.85 20.59 -6.70
CA ILE A 212 5.00 20.12 -5.31
C ILE A 212 3.79 20.46 -4.42
N THR A 213 3.21 21.64 -4.59
CA THR A 213 2.02 22.08 -3.83
C THR A 213 0.82 21.17 -4.12
N VAL A 214 0.59 20.80 -5.38
CA VAL A 214 -0.50 19.91 -5.79
C VAL A 214 -0.32 18.53 -5.16
N PHE A 215 0.87 17.94 -5.27
CA PHE A 215 1.16 16.63 -4.66
C PHE A 215 1.01 16.66 -3.14
N ARG A 216 1.49 17.70 -2.48
CA ARG A 216 1.34 17.89 -1.02
C ARG A 216 -0.13 18.02 -0.62
N ARG A 217 -0.93 18.80 -1.35
CA ARG A 217 -2.36 18.97 -1.09
C ARG A 217 -3.11 17.65 -1.25
N LEU A 218 -2.94 16.96 -2.38
CA LEU A 218 -3.57 15.66 -2.64
C LEU A 218 -3.15 14.58 -1.64
N HIS A 219 -1.84 14.51 -1.30
CA HIS A 219 -1.34 13.57 -0.30
C HIS A 219 -2.00 13.79 1.08
N ASN A 220 -2.27 15.02 1.43
CA ASN A 220 -2.89 15.40 2.70
C ASN A 220 -4.43 15.44 2.64
N GLY A 221 -5.03 15.01 1.51
CA GLY A 221 -6.48 14.99 1.33
C GLY A 221 -7.11 16.39 1.30
N LEU A 222 -6.38 17.37 0.74
CA LEU A 222 -6.87 18.70 0.47
C LEU A 222 -7.25 18.83 -1.02
N SER A 223 -8.30 19.59 -1.32
CA SER A 223 -8.77 19.82 -2.67
C SER A 223 -7.76 20.60 -3.51
N VAL A 224 -7.74 20.35 -4.81
CA VAL A 224 -7.00 21.12 -5.82
C VAL A 224 -7.94 21.48 -6.96
N THR A 225 -7.69 22.61 -7.61
CA THR A 225 -8.49 23.02 -8.76
C THR A 225 -8.01 22.34 -10.04
N GLU A 226 -8.87 22.26 -11.05
CA GLU A 226 -8.52 21.66 -12.34
C GLU A 226 -7.36 22.39 -13.02
N GLU A 227 -7.27 23.70 -12.88
CA GLU A 227 -6.17 24.51 -13.41
C GLU A 227 -4.82 24.17 -12.79
N GLU A 228 -4.81 23.76 -11.53
CA GLU A 228 -3.58 23.39 -10.80
C GLU A 228 -3.02 22.04 -11.26
N TYR A 229 -3.87 21.08 -11.65
CA TYR A 229 -3.39 19.72 -11.97
C TYR A 229 -3.55 19.29 -13.43
N ASN A 230 -4.26 20.03 -14.30
CA ASN A 230 -4.55 19.64 -15.69
C ASN A 230 -3.30 19.40 -16.57
N LYS A 231 -2.15 19.92 -16.15
CA LYS A 231 -0.84 19.70 -16.81
C LYS A 231 -0.08 18.51 -16.27
N ILE A 232 -0.59 17.88 -15.23
CA ILE A 232 0.02 16.68 -14.63
C ILE A 232 -0.55 15.45 -15.34
N PRO A 233 0.29 14.49 -15.79
CA PRO A 233 -0.18 13.30 -16.47
C PRO A 233 -1.19 12.52 -15.63
N GLU A 234 -2.22 11.96 -16.28
CA GLU A 234 -3.22 11.07 -15.64
C GLU A 234 -2.59 9.83 -14.99
N SER A 235 -1.40 9.43 -15.46
CA SER A 235 -0.62 8.38 -14.79
C SER A 235 -0.25 8.73 -13.34
N LEU A 236 -0.23 10.01 -12.96
CA LEU A 236 0.14 10.47 -11.62
C LEU A 236 -1.05 11.00 -10.81
N ILE A 237 -2.02 11.64 -11.49
CA ILE A 237 -3.25 12.15 -10.86
C ILE A 237 -4.43 11.68 -11.69
N LEU A 238 -5.42 11.12 -11.05
CA LEU A 238 -6.66 10.66 -11.67
C LEU A 238 -7.87 11.23 -10.93
N LYS A 239 -9.03 11.24 -11.59
CA LYS A 239 -10.31 11.58 -10.95
C LYS A 239 -10.98 10.30 -10.48
N LEU A 240 -11.30 10.22 -9.19
CA LEU A 240 -12.14 9.17 -8.62
C LEU A 240 -13.38 9.82 -8.01
N TYR A 241 -14.56 9.32 -8.38
CA TYR A 241 -15.85 9.87 -7.93
C TYR A 241 -15.97 11.39 -8.14
N GLY A 242 -15.36 11.88 -9.24
CA GLY A 242 -15.33 13.31 -9.59
C GLY A 242 -14.24 14.14 -8.92
N GLU A 243 -13.51 13.60 -7.93
CA GLU A 243 -12.48 14.31 -7.19
C GLU A 243 -11.07 13.92 -7.66
N PRO A 244 -10.14 14.88 -7.81
CA PRO A 244 -8.75 14.58 -8.13
C PRO A 244 -8.03 13.93 -6.96
N THR A 245 -7.25 12.89 -7.26
CA THR A 245 -6.45 12.17 -6.28
C THR A 245 -5.14 11.67 -6.90
N LEU A 246 -4.14 11.37 -6.07
CA LEU A 246 -2.95 10.71 -6.55
C LEU A 246 -3.31 9.30 -7.05
N SER A 247 -2.90 8.97 -8.27
CA SER A 247 -2.95 7.60 -8.74
C SER A 247 -1.99 6.73 -7.91
N ALA A 248 -2.08 5.41 -8.04
CA ALA A 248 -1.12 4.51 -7.42
C ALA A 248 0.33 4.84 -7.82
N TYR A 249 0.57 5.15 -9.09
CA TYR A 249 1.90 5.59 -9.55
C TYR A 249 2.28 6.99 -9.05
N GLY A 250 1.33 7.92 -8.99
CA GLY A 250 1.53 9.24 -8.38
C GLY A 250 1.97 9.13 -6.93
N LYS A 251 1.38 8.19 -6.19
CA LYS A 251 1.76 7.89 -4.81
C LYS A 251 3.17 7.30 -4.72
N ILE A 252 3.52 6.33 -5.57
CA ILE A 252 4.88 5.76 -5.63
C ILE A 252 5.89 6.88 -5.85
N VAL A 253 5.65 7.73 -6.84
CA VAL A 253 6.54 8.83 -7.18
C VAL A 253 6.66 9.81 -6.01
N TRP A 254 5.54 10.21 -5.41
CA TRP A 254 5.52 11.12 -4.27
C TRP A 254 6.30 10.57 -3.07
N ASP A 255 6.04 9.34 -2.68
CA ASP A 255 6.64 8.72 -1.50
C ASP A 255 8.14 8.52 -1.64
N ASN A 256 8.63 8.22 -2.86
CA ASN A 256 10.08 8.10 -3.11
C ASN A 256 10.84 9.44 -3.05
N PHE A 257 10.18 10.55 -3.38
CA PHE A 257 10.85 11.85 -3.49
C PHE A 257 10.47 12.86 -2.40
N ARG A 258 9.38 12.62 -1.66
CA ARG A 258 8.91 13.51 -0.60
C ARG A 258 10.00 13.90 0.39
N LYS A 259 10.76 12.92 0.87
CA LYS A 259 11.82 13.14 1.86
C LYS A 259 12.90 14.10 1.33
N GLU A 260 13.33 13.91 0.09
CA GLU A 260 14.32 14.77 -0.54
C GLU A 260 13.78 16.19 -0.74
N LEU A 261 12.56 16.31 -1.31
CA LEU A 261 11.91 17.60 -1.54
C LEU A 261 11.68 18.39 -0.26
N TYR A 262 11.27 17.73 0.82
CA TYR A 262 11.05 18.39 2.10
C TYR A 262 12.35 18.76 2.82
N SER A 263 13.44 18.10 2.50
CA SER A 263 14.75 18.34 3.12
C SER A 263 15.56 19.45 2.46
N GLU A 264 15.15 19.96 1.27
CA GLU A 264 15.94 20.96 0.56
C GLU A 264 15.88 22.36 1.18
N LYS A 265 14.68 22.81 1.54
CA LYS A 265 14.40 24.16 2.02
C LYS A 265 13.06 24.24 2.70
N LEU A 266 12.79 25.38 3.34
CA LEU A 266 11.44 25.72 3.78
C LEU A 266 10.53 25.88 2.55
N LEU A 267 9.49 25.04 2.49
CA LEU A 267 8.46 25.11 1.46
C LEU A 267 7.37 26.09 1.86
N ASP A 268 6.72 26.73 0.91
CA ASP A 268 5.55 27.54 1.21
C ASP A 268 4.40 26.67 1.74
N SER A 269 3.52 27.26 2.53
CA SER A 269 2.35 26.57 3.06
C SER A 269 1.45 26.08 1.94
N ILE A 270 0.81 24.90 2.12
CA ILE A 270 -0.21 24.37 1.23
C ILE A 270 -1.60 24.96 1.50
N SER A 271 -1.74 25.83 2.49
CA SER A 271 -2.96 26.57 2.81
C SER A 271 -2.73 28.08 2.69
N PRO A 272 -3.61 28.83 2.01
CA PRO A 272 -3.55 30.28 1.96
C PRO A 272 -3.82 30.93 3.34
N LYS A 273 -4.40 30.17 4.28
CA LYS A 273 -4.66 30.63 5.66
C LYS A 273 -3.40 30.67 6.53
N VAL A 274 -2.33 29.97 6.11
CA VAL A 274 -1.06 29.89 6.87
C VAL A 274 0.00 30.75 6.18
N LYS A 275 0.47 31.78 6.85
CA LYS A 275 1.46 32.74 6.33
C LYS A 275 2.69 32.78 7.24
N TYR A 276 3.86 32.97 6.65
CA TYR A 276 5.12 33.05 7.37
C TYR A 276 5.53 34.50 7.60
N SER A 277 5.88 34.84 8.84
CA SER A 277 6.52 36.13 9.14
C SER A 277 7.97 36.16 8.63
N GLU A 278 8.50 37.36 8.42
CA GLU A 278 9.93 37.51 8.08
C GLU A 278 10.88 36.94 9.14
N SER A 279 10.52 37.08 10.43
CA SER A 279 11.30 36.52 11.53
C SER A 279 11.35 35.01 11.46
N PHE A 280 10.23 34.35 11.16
CA PHE A 280 10.18 32.90 10.96
C PHE A 280 11.05 32.47 9.76
N ARG A 281 10.91 33.12 8.59
CA ARG A 281 11.76 32.84 7.42
C ARG A 281 13.25 33.05 7.72
N LYS A 282 13.63 34.05 8.54
CA LYS A 282 15.02 34.29 8.94
C LYS A 282 15.53 33.19 9.89
N SER A 283 14.71 32.74 10.83
CA SER A 283 15.09 31.68 11.79
C SER A 283 15.31 30.32 11.15
N THR A 284 14.72 30.09 9.97
CA THR A 284 14.81 28.79 9.25
C THR A 284 15.94 28.74 8.22
N LYS A 285 16.65 29.85 7.94
CA LYS A 285 17.65 29.91 6.82
C LYS A 285 18.77 28.90 6.91
N ASN A 286 19.19 28.53 8.12
CA ASN A 286 20.37 27.69 8.36
C ASN A 286 20.00 26.34 9.02
N LEU A 287 18.78 25.86 8.78
CA LEU A 287 18.39 24.54 9.26
C LEU A 287 19.07 23.42 8.47
N GLU A 288 19.38 22.33 9.16
CA GLU A 288 19.85 21.10 8.55
C GLU A 288 18.74 20.40 7.77
N LYS A 289 19.11 19.52 6.85
CA LYS A 289 18.19 18.81 5.95
C LYS A 289 17.04 18.09 6.71
N ASP A 290 17.39 17.36 7.76
CA ASP A 290 16.40 16.64 8.56
C ASP A 290 15.45 17.57 9.31
N ARG A 291 15.93 18.78 9.69
CA ARG A 291 15.11 19.81 10.33
C ARG A 291 14.14 20.44 9.33
N PHE A 292 14.56 20.67 8.08
CA PHE A 292 13.64 21.10 7.02
C PHE A 292 12.55 20.06 6.79
N TYR A 293 12.91 18.76 6.71
CA TYR A 293 11.94 17.70 6.55
C TYR A 293 10.85 17.74 7.62
N ASN A 294 11.26 17.74 8.90
CA ASN A 294 10.33 17.77 10.03
C ASN A 294 9.46 19.02 10.01
N LEU A 295 10.06 20.18 9.80
CA LEU A 295 9.34 21.45 9.80
C LEU A 295 8.29 21.52 8.67
N ASN A 296 8.65 21.12 7.45
CA ASN A 296 7.72 21.09 6.33
C ASN A 296 6.54 20.13 6.57
N MET A 297 6.80 18.96 7.19
CA MET A 297 5.74 18.04 7.60
C MET A 297 4.78 18.70 8.61
N ARG A 298 5.30 19.36 9.63
CA ARG A 298 4.49 20.07 10.63
C ARG A 298 3.67 21.21 10.04
N ILE A 299 4.24 21.94 9.09
CA ILE A 299 3.53 23.01 8.38
C ILE A 299 2.38 22.44 7.55
N ASP A 300 2.54 21.28 6.92
CA ASP A 300 1.45 20.62 6.22
C ASP A 300 0.34 20.17 7.19
N GLU A 301 0.70 19.63 8.35
CA GLU A 301 -0.26 19.27 9.40
C GLU A 301 -1.06 20.50 9.88
N VAL A 302 -0.38 21.63 10.14
CA VAL A 302 -1.04 22.90 10.49
C VAL A 302 -1.94 23.39 9.35
N SER A 303 -1.48 23.28 8.10
CA SER A 303 -2.27 23.66 6.92
C SER A 303 -3.55 22.84 6.81
N CYS A 304 -3.46 21.53 7.04
CA CYS A 304 -4.62 20.64 7.08
C CYS A 304 -5.59 21.01 8.21
N PHE A 305 -5.07 21.34 9.39
CA PHE A 305 -5.88 21.79 10.52
C PHE A 305 -6.65 23.07 10.19
N MET A 306 -6.05 23.99 9.43
CA MET A 306 -6.70 25.24 9.03
C MET A 306 -7.72 25.10 7.90
N GLU A 307 -7.58 24.07 7.05
CA GLU A 307 -8.45 23.84 5.89
C GLU A 307 -9.65 22.94 6.21
N LYS A 308 -9.46 21.89 7.02
CA LYS A 308 -10.49 20.89 7.29
C LYS A 308 -11.52 21.38 8.33
N GLU A 309 -12.80 21.20 8.06
CA GLU A 309 -13.90 21.51 8.99
C GLU A 309 -13.83 20.65 10.25
N ASN A 310 -13.61 19.35 10.09
CA ASN A 310 -13.33 18.44 11.18
C ASN A 310 -11.84 18.49 11.51
N LYS A 311 -11.48 19.38 12.40
CA LYS A 311 -10.08 19.57 12.83
C LYS A 311 -9.49 18.24 13.30
N PRO A 312 -8.50 17.66 12.61
CA PRO A 312 -7.90 16.41 13.05
C PRO A 312 -7.27 16.59 14.42
N ASN A 313 -7.32 15.55 15.25
CA ASN A 313 -6.56 15.55 16.51
C ASN A 313 -5.06 15.54 16.18
N LEU A 314 -4.40 16.66 16.37
CA LEU A 314 -2.99 16.84 16.03
C LEU A 314 -2.10 16.61 17.27
N ALA A 315 -2.29 15.48 17.94
CA ALA A 315 -1.43 15.10 19.07
C ALA A 315 0.08 15.18 18.72
N SER A 316 0.42 14.94 17.45
CA SER A 316 1.78 15.06 16.93
C SER A 316 2.32 16.50 16.89
N LEU A 317 1.46 17.52 16.78
CA LEU A 317 1.85 18.93 16.74
C LEU A 317 2.02 19.53 18.14
N ASP A 318 1.40 18.92 19.15
CA ASP A 318 1.32 19.52 20.50
C ASP A 318 0.92 21.01 20.47
N LEU A 319 -0.11 21.31 19.63
CA LEU A 319 -0.58 22.69 19.44
C LEU A 319 -1.22 23.20 20.74
N LYS A 320 -0.60 24.23 21.33
CA LYS A 320 -1.00 24.80 22.60
C LYS A 320 -1.21 26.30 22.52
N LYS A 321 -2.16 26.79 23.30
CA LYS A 321 -2.28 28.23 23.60
C LYS A 321 -1.19 28.64 24.59
N LEU A 322 -0.52 29.75 24.33
CA LEU A 322 0.49 30.31 25.24
C LEU A 322 -0.17 30.85 26.50
N GLU A 323 0.32 30.48 27.67
CA GLU A 323 -0.11 31.05 28.95
C GLU A 323 0.30 32.50 29.08
N ASN A 324 1.50 32.84 28.60
CA ASN A 324 2.04 34.20 28.61
C ASN A 324 2.47 34.62 27.19
N PRO A 325 1.55 35.16 26.37
CA PRO A 325 1.85 35.57 25.00
C PRO A 325 2.98 36.62 24.97
N LYS A 326 3.96 36.40 24.07
CA LYS A 326 5.01 37.39 23.79
C LYS A 326 4.79 37.98 22.40
N GLY A 327 4.61 39.29 22.34
CA GLY A 327 4.29 39.97 21.09
C GLY A 327 2.90 39.60 20.59
N ILE A 328 2.80 39.27 19.30
CA ILE A 328 1.54 38.87 18.64
C ILE A 328 1.26 37.36 18.73
N SER A 329 2.21 36.55 19.19
CA SER A 329 2.06 35.10 19.22
C SER A 329 1.09 34.65 20.30
N THR A 330 0.10 33.87 19.92
CA THR A 330 -0.95 33.34 20.80
C THR A 330 -0.86 31.87 21.07
N HIS A 331 -0.20 31.12 20.17
CA HIS A 331 -0.08 29.65 20.19
C HIS A 331 1.34 29.22 19.83
N GLU A 332 1.66 27.99 20.17
CA GLU A 332 2.90 27.32 19.77
C GLU A 332 2.62 25.86 19.35
N PHE A 333 3.48 25.30 18.51
CA PHE A 333 3.49 23.87 18.17
C PHE A 333 4.92 23.34 18.03
N ASP A 334 5.09 22.03 18.15
CA ASP A 334 6.38 21.40 18.04
C ASP A 334 6.85 21.33 16.57
N ALA A 335 7.98 21.97 16.26
CA ALA A 335 8.69 21.77 15.01
C ALA A 335 9.31 20.36 14.95
N TRP A 336 9.90 19.94 16.07
CA TRP A 336 10.42 18.60 16.37
C TRP A 336 10.59 18.43 17.86
N ALA A 337 10.57 17.19 18.37
CA ALA A 337 10.52 16.86 19.79
C ALA A 337 11.66 15.95 20.28
N ASP A 338 12.81 15.92 19.57
CA ASP A 338 14.00 15.19 20.00
C ASP A 338 14.86 15.97 21.03
N LYS A 339 16.12 15.55 21.24
CA LYS A 339 17.03 16.16 22.23
C LYS A 339 17.25 17.66 22.05
N ASP A 340 17.08 18.19 20.84
CA ASP A 340 17.15 19.62 20.51
C ASP A 340 15.78 20.15 20.09
N ALA A 341 14.75 19.86 20.89
CA ALA A 341 13.37 20.24 20.63
C ALA A 341 13.23 21.74 20.32
N LYS A 342 12.47 22.07 19.26
CA LYS A 342 12.16 23.45 18.87
C LYS A 342 10.65 23.61 18.66
N ARG A 343 10.18 24.80 18.97
CA ARG A 343 8.78 25.19 18.81
C ARG A 343 8.62 26.32 17.83
N VAL A 344 7.52 26.31 17.13
CA VAL A 344 7.07 27.41 16.26
C VAL A 344 6.00 28.19 16.99
N PHE A 345 6.22 29.49 17.11
CA PHE A 345 5.25 30.41 17.67
C PHE A 345 4.36 30.97 16.56
N CYS A 346 3.06 30.98 16.77
CA CYS A 346 2.09 31.40 15.78
C CYS A 346 0.96 32.22 16.39
N HIS A 347 0.25 32.94 15.53
CA HIS A 347 -0.94 33.73 15.88
C HIS A 347 -2.13 33.13 15.10
N PHE A 348 -3.21 32.84 15.82
CA PHE A 348 -4.49 32.40 15.27
C PHE A 348 -5.51 33.49 15.35
#